data_5c6d0a79ec11595fb40b1998a927e102
#
_entry.id   5c6d0a79ec11595fb40b1998a927e102
#
_cell.length_a   1.000
_cell.length_b   1.000
_cell.length_c   1.000
_cell.angle_alpha   90.00
_cell.angle_beta   90.00
_cell.angle_gamma   90.00
#
_symmetry.space_group_name_H-M   'P 1'
#
loop_
_entity.id
_entity.type
_entity.pdbx_description
1 polymer ?
#
loop_
_entity_poly.entity_id
_entity_poly.type
_entity_poly.pdbx_seq_one_letter_code
_entity_poly.pdbx_strand_id
1 'polypeptide(L)'
;MRQKLLEYEESGGYNGLELRTYALLSLSTMARVNAISNIRWDQIDYDTRVIDDVLEKEGKIVTLYFSEEVKDLLLKLKKSREDNHIDDGGYVFFSKHNGIVSAIGTSALTEWCKKVGAMIDVPTLHPHDFRHSGSQLLKLAGCPIEEISEMLNHESIDTTKKFYLRQDKKKIREIKDKFSF
;
A
#
# COMPACT_ATOMS: atom_id res chain seq x y z
N MET A 1 -11.90 4.02 5.99
CA MET A 1 -10.49 4.42 5.88
C MET A 1 -10.33 5.70 5.04
N ARG A 2 -10.66 5.72 3.73
CA ARG A 2 -10.47 6.88 2.84
C ARG A 2 -10.97 8.19 3.44
N GLN A 3 -12.22 8.22 3.90
CA GLN A 3 -12.84 9.43 4.47
C GLN A 3 -12.11 9.92 5.74
N LYS A 4 -11.80 9.03 6.67
CA LYS A 4 -11.08 9.39 7.90
C LYS A 4 -9.66 9.92 7.65
N LEU A 5 -8.97 9.38 6.63
CA LEU A 5 -7.66 9.89 6.21
C LEU A 5 -7.74 11.28 5.55
N LEU A 6 -8.77 11.52 4.75
CA LEU A 6 -9.03 12.84 4.16
C LEU A 6 -9.32 13.88 5.25
N GLU A 7 -10.22 13.58 6.17
CA GLU A 7 -10.55 14.44 7.30
C GLU A 7 -9.32 14.75 8.17
N TYR A 8 -8.45 13.76 8.39
CA TYR A 8 -7.21 13.95 9.13
C TYR A 8 -6.23 14.88 8.37
N GLU A 9 -6.08 14.73 7.05
CA GLU A 9 -5.28 15.61 6.21
C GLU A 9 -5.84 17.04 6.24
N GLU A 10 -7.14 17.22 5.99
CA GLU A 10 -7.82 18.52 5.95
C GLU A 10 -7.81 19.25 7.30
N SER A 11 -7.80 18.53 8.40
CA SER A 11 -7.65 19.11 9.75
C SER A 11 -6.22 19.56 10.08
N GLY A 12 -5.27 19.45 9.15
CA GLY A 12 -3.87 19.78 9.37
C GLY A 12 -3.12 18.75 10.19
N GLY A 13 -3.57 17.51 10.16
CA GLY A 13 -2.92 16.40 10.85
C GLY A 13 -1.47 16.20 10.40
N TYR A 14 -0.58 15.97 11.37
CA TYR A 14 0.85 15.79 11.09
C TYR A 14 1.10 14.67 10.08
N ASN A 15 1.79 14.97 8.99
CA ASN A 15 2.01 14.11 7.83
C ASN A 15 0.70 13.55 7.23
N GLY A 16 -0.39 14.33 7.24
CA GLY A 16 -1.70 13.85 6.79
C GLY A 16 -1.70 13.39 5.34
N LEU A 17 -1.11 14.17 4.43
CA LEU A 17 -1.01 13.84 3.01
C LEU A 17 -0.13 12.60 2.78
N GLU A 18 1.01 12.51 3.45
CA GLU A 18 1.91 11.35 3.38
C GLU A 18 1.23 10.07 3.89
N LEU A 19 0.55 10.13 5.03
CA LEU A 19 -0.18 8.99 5.59
C LEU A 19 -1.29 8.50 4.66
N ARG A 20 -2.05 9.44 4.09
CA ARG A 20 -3.11 9.11 3.13
C ARG A 20 -2.52 8.50 1.86
N THR A 21 -1.46 9.10 1.32
CA THR A 21 -0.77 8.58 0.13
C THR A 21 -0.21 7.19 0.41
N TYR A 22 0.46 6.98 1.54
CA TYR A 22 1.00 5.68 1.95
C TYR A 22 -0.09 4.61 2.03
N ALA A 23 -1.19 4.88 2.73
CA ALA A 23 -2.23 3.90 2.95
C ALA A 23 -2.94 3.51 1.64
N LEU A 24 -3.27 4.49 0.78
CA LEU A 24 -3.98 4.24 -0.48
C LEU A 24 -3.04 3.65 -1.54
N LEU A 25 -1.78 4.05 -1.59
CA LEU A 25 -0.76 3.43 -2.45
C LEU A 25 -0.55 1.97 -2.04
N SER A 26 -0.37 1.69 -0.76
CA SER A 26 -0.18 0.32 -0.25
C SER A 26 -1.37 -0.58 -0.55
N LEU A 27 -2.59 -0.06 -0.41
CA LEU A 27 -3.83 -0.79 -0.72
C LEU A 27 -3.98 -1.04 -2.22
N SER A 28 -3.69 -0.03 -3.05
CA SER A 28 -3.86 -0.09 -4.51
C SER A 28 -2.83 -1.00 -5.17
N THR A 29 -1.56 -0.84 -4.80
CA THR A 29 -0.46 -1.63 -5.39
C THR A 29 -0.34 -3.03 -4.78
N MET A 30 -0.88 -3.24 -3.59
CA MET A 30 -0.71 -4.46 -2.81
C MET A 30 0.79 -4.82 -2.58
N ALA A 31 1.67 -3.84 -2.67
CA ALA A 31 3.11 -4.02 -2.55
C ALA A 31 3.52 -4.41 -1.13
N ARG A 32 4.65 -5.10 -1.02
CA ARG A 32 5.29 -5.32 0.30
C ARG A 32 5.89 -4.02 0.82
N VAL A 33 5.95 -3.89 2.14
CA VAL A 33 6.43 -2.66 2.80
C VAL A 33 7.83 -2.24 2.34
N ASN A 34 8.71 -3.19 2.02
CA ASN A 34 10.02 -2.89 1.48
C ASN A 34 9.96 -2.23 0.09
N ALA A 35 9.07 -2.69 -0.78
CA ALA A 35 8.87 -2.06 -2.08
C ALA A 35 8.35 -0.63 -1.88
N ILE A 36 7.31 -0.43 -1.05
CA ILE A 36 6.78 0.92 -0.76
C ILE A 36 7.87 1.85 -0.22
N SER A 37 8.75 1.36 0.67
CA SER A 37 9.87 2.11 1.24
C SER A 37 10.85 2.62 0.17
N ASN A 38 11.06 1.84 -0.90
CA ASN A 38 12.08 2.09 -1.91
C ASN A 38 11.59 2.85 -3.16
N ILE A 39 10.31 3.21 -3.23
CA ILE A 39 9.75 3.91 -4.40
C ILE A 39 10.42 5.28 -4.58
N ARG A 40 10.85 5.55 -5.81
CA ARG A 40 11.42 6.83 -6.23
C ARG A 40 10.51 7.52 -7.24
N TRP A 41 10.58 8.85 -7.29
CA TRP A 41 9.77 9.65 -8.22
C TRP A 41 10.07 9.37 -9.69
N ASP A 42 11.33 9.04 -10.02
CA ASP A 42 11.78 8.75 -11.38
C ASP A 42 11.35 7.38 -11.91
N GLN A 43 10.81 6.51 -11.04
CA GLN A 43 10.25 5.21 -11.38
C GLN A 43 8.76 5.26 -11.76
N ILE A 44 8.09 6.42 -11.57
CA ILE A 44 6.64 6.52 -11.70
C ILE A 44 6.25 7.00 -13.11
N ASP A 45 5.57 6.15 -13.85
CA ASP A 45 4.84 6.53 -15.06
C ASP A 45 3.37 6.85 -14.69
N TYR A 46 3.03 8.13 -14.76
CA TYR A 46 1.69 8.62 -14.42
C TYR A 46 0.66 8.34 -15.52
N ASP A 47 1.08 8.16 -16.77
CA ASP A 47 0.18 7.93 -17.89
C ASP A 47 -0.29 6.47 -17.90
N THR A 48 0.61 5.54 -17.72
CA THR A 48 0.29 4.11 -17.61
C THR A 48 -0.09 3.67 -16.20
N ARG A 49 0.18 4.52 -15.18
CA ARG A 49 -0.03 4.25 -13.75
C ARG A 49 0.74 3.04 -13.26
N VAL A 50 2.01 3.03 -13.62
CA VAL A 50 2.96 1.98 -13.27
C VAL A 50 4.13 2.57 -12.50
N ILE A 51 4.69 1.82 -11.58
CA ILE A 51 5.96 2.11 -10.92
C ILE A 51 6.89 0.93 -11.24
N ASP A 52 7.89 1.20 -12.07
CA ASP A 52 8.82 0.17 -12.53
C ASP A 52 10.11 0.14 -11.71
N ASP A 53 10.82 -0.98 -11.82
CA ASP A 53 12.14 -1.19 -11.23
C ASP A 53 12.22 -0.96 -9.72
N VAL A 54 11.14 -1.23 -8.99
CA VAL A 54 11.10 -1.06 -7.55
C VAL A 54 11.85 -2.18 -6.86
N LEU A 55 12.85 -1.83 -6.05
CA LEU A 55 13.62 -2.79 -5.27
C LEU A 55 12.79 -3.31 -4.09
N GLU A 56 12.59 -4.62 -4.05
CA GLU A 56 11.96 -5.35 -2.96
C GLU A 56 13.03 -6.11 -2.13
N LYS A 57 12.58 -6.94 -1.21
CA LYS A 57 13.45 -7.76 -0.35
C LYS A 57 14.32 -8.71 -1.18
N GLU A 58 15.54 -8.95 -0.73
CA GLU A 58 16.50 -9.90 -1.34
C GLU A 58 16.94 -9.52 -2.77
N GLY A 59 16.89 -8.22 -3.11
CA GLY A 59 17.32 -7.75 -4.42
C GLY A 59 16.33 -7.99 -5.55
N LYS A 60 15.11 -8.46 -5.24
CA LYS A 60 14.06 -8.64 -6.24
C LYS A 60 13.57 -7.29 -6.76
N ILE A 61 13.45 -7.17 -8.07
CA ILE A 61 12.85 -6.01 -8.75
C ILE A 61 11.40 -6.35 -9.08
N VAL A 62 10.50 -5.42 -8.82
CA VAL A 62 9.06 -5.58 -9.05
C VAL A 62 8.46 -4.37 -9.75
N THR A 63 7.40 -4.61 -10.52
CA THR A 63 6.54 -3.59 -11.10
C THR A 63 5.26 -3.49 -10.28
N LEU A 64 4.81 -2.27 -10.00
CA LEU A 64 3.62 -1.99 -9.21
C LEU A 64 2.60 -1.21 -10.03
N TYR A 65 1.33 -1.56 -9.89
CA TYR A 65 0.21 -0.92 -10.59
C TYR A 65 -0.65 -0.14 -9.61
N PHE A 66 -1.05 1.09 -9.94
CA PHE A 66 -1.83 1.94 -9.05
C PHE A 66 -3.07 2.57 -9.71
N SER A 67 -4.03 2.96 -8.88
CA SER A 67 -5.30 3.55 -9.32
C SER A 67 -5.17 5.04 -9.65
N GLU A 68 -6.17 5.61 -10.35
CA GLU A 68 -6.24 7.04 -10.64
C GLU A 68 -6.24 7.89 -9.36
N GLU A 69 -6.97 7.48 -8.32
CA GLU A 69 -6.97 8.16 -7.01
C GLU A 69 -5.55 8.27 -6.43
N VAL A 70 -4.73 7.23 -6.59
CA VAL A 70 -3.34 7.22 -6.12
C VAL A 70 -2.46 8.12 -6.99
N LYS A 71 -2.69 8.19 -8.30
CA LYS A 71 -2.02 9.15 -9.20
C LYS A 71 -2.21 10.57 -8.70
N ASP A 72 -3.46 10.97 -8.43
CA ASP A 72 -3.76 12.33 -7.95
C ASP A 72 -3.06 12.63 -6.62
N LEU A 73 -3.01 11.66 -5.71
CA LEU A 73 -2.30 11.81 -4.43
C LEU A 73 -0.80 11.94 -4.60
N LEU A 74 -0.19 11.14 -5.47
CA LEU A 74 1.25 11.22 -5.75
C LEU A 74 1.62 12.56 -6.38
N LEU A 75 0.82 13.06 -7.33
CA LEU A 75 1.01 14.37 -7.93
C LEU A 75 0.85 15.50 -6.89
N LYS A 76 -0.18 15.42 -6.03
CA LYS A 76 -0.40 16.36 -4.93
C LYS A 76 0.77 16.36 -3.95
N LEU A 77 1.26 15.19 -3.57
CA LEU A 77 2.39 15.05 -2.66
C LEU A 77 3.67 15.63 -3.27
N LYS A 78 3.96 15.31 -4.53
CA LYS A 78 5.13 15.82 -5.26
C LYS A 78 5.10 17.35 -5.33
N LYS A 79 3.96 17.92 -5.75
CA LYS A 79 3.76 19.36 -5.81
C LYS A 79 3.92 20.03 -4.44
N SER A 80 3.34 19.46 -3.39
CA SER A 80 3.48 20.00 -2.03
C SER A 80 4.94 20.08 -1.59
N ARG A 81 5.78 19.12 -1.97
CA ARG A 81 7.21 19.14 -1.65
C ARG A 81 7.98 20.15 -2.47
N GLU A 82 7.68 20.28 -3.75
CA GLU A 82 8.26 21.31 -4.63
C GLU A 82 7.93 22.71 -4.11
N ASP A 83 6.66 22.97 -3.80
CA ASP A 83 6.17 24.27 -3.29
C ASP A 83 6.82 24.64 -1.93
N ASN A 84 7.15 23.66 -1.10
CA ASN A 84 7.77 23.85 0.21
C ASN A 84 9.30 23.64 0.21
N HIS A 85 9.92 23.46 -0.95
CA HIS A 85 11.36 23.22 -1.12
C HIS A 85 11.91 22.07 -0.25
N ILE A 86 11.14 20.98 -0.15
CA ILE A 86 11.52 19.80 0.65
C ILE A 86 12.47 18.93 -0.18
N ASP A 87 13.69 18.76 0.34
CA ASP A 87 14.63 17.77 -0.19
C ASP A 87 14.24 16.38 0.30
N ASP A 88 13.71 15.55 -0.61
CA ASP A 88 13.31 14.17 -0.36
C ASP A 88 14.29 13.13 -0.94
N GLY A 89 15.42 13.58 -1.53
CA GLY A 89 16.42 12.71 -2.13
C GLY A 89 15.90 11.87 -3.31
N GLY A 90 14.76 12.25 -3.89
CA GLY A 90 14.08 11.52 -4.97
C GLY A 90 13.20 10.37 -4.48
N TYR A 91 12.99 10.19 -3.18
CA TYR A 91 12.10 9.15 -2.61
C TYR A 91 10.67 9.65 -2.41
N VAL A 92 9.68 8.81 -2.72
CA VAL A 92 8.27 9.11 -2.43
C VAL A 92 8.04 9.16 -0.92
N PHE A 93 8.65 8.25 -0.18
CA PHE A 93 8.67 8.28 1.28
C PHE A 93 10.12 8.28 1.76
N PHE A 94 10.48 9.28 2.54
CA PHE A 94 11.84 9.48 2.96
C PHE A 94 11.98 9.70 4.47
N SER A 95 13.18 9.54 4.97
CA SER A 95 13.60 9.98 6.29
C SER A 95 14.83 10.87 6.16
N LYS A 96 14.96 11.83 7.08
CA LYS A 96 16.14 12.70 7.16
C LYS A 96 16.76 12.57 8.54
N HIS A 97 18.01 12.15 8.60
CA HIS A 97 18.76 12.02 9.84
C HIS A 97 20.14 12.66 9.69
N ASN A 98 20.48 13.57 10.61
CA ASN A 98 21.76 14.32 10.55
C ASN A 98 22.03 14.98 9.18
N GLY A 99 20.99 15.50 8.53
CA GLY A 99 21.10 16.12 7.20
C GLY A 99 21.15 15.15 6.03
N ILE A 100 21.25 13.84 6.26
CA ILE A 100 21.26 12.81 5.22
C ILE A 100 19.83 12.36 4.93
N VAL A 101 19.44 12.44 3.66
CA VAL A 101 18.14 11.96 3.16
C VAL A 101 18.29 10.51 2.67
N SER A 102 17.37 9.66 3.02
CA SER A 102 17.33 8.25 2.61
C SER A 102 15.89 7.74 2.49
N ALA A 103 15.71 6.57 1.89
CA ALA A 103 14.42 5.88 1.93
C ALA A 103 13.91 5.76 3.36
N ILE A 104 12.61 5.90 3.56
CA ILE A 104 11.99 5.71 4.87
C ILE A 104 12.18 4.26 5.34
N GLY A 105 12.49 4.08 6.62
CA GLY A 105 12.60 2.74 7.20
C GLY A 105 11.24 2.01 7.25
N THR A 106 11.26 0.70 7.03
CA THR A 106 10.03 -0.13 7.10
C THR A 106 9.38 -0.11 8.49
N SER A 107 10.17 0.11 9.55
CA SER A 107 9.66 0.31 10.91
C SER A 107 8.82 1.59 11.01
N ALA A 108 9.26 2.69 10.41
CA ALA A 108 8.50 3.94 10.38
C ALA A 108 7.17 3.78 9.60
N LEU A 109 7.19 3.08 8.47
CA LEU A 109 5.97 2.75 7.71
C LEU A 109 5.03 1.83 8.52
N THR A 110 5.56 0.95 9.35
CA THR A 110 4.76 0.14 10.28
C THR A 110 4.10 1.00 11.35
N GLU A 111 4.79 2.00 11.90
CA GLU A 111 4.17 2.96 12.83
C GLU A 111 3.11 3.83 12.13
N TRP A 112 3.33 4.24 10.88
CA TRP A 112 2.30 4.91 10.09
C TRP A 112 1.07 4.03 9.89
N CYS A 113 1.27 2.74 9.63
CA CYS A 113 0.19 1.77 9.52
C CYS A 113 -0.64 1.67 10.81
N LYS A 114 0.01 1.60 11.97
CA LYS A 114 -0.65 1.61 13.28
C LYS A 114 -1.44 2.91 13.51
N LYS A 115 -0.88 4.06 13.10
CA LYS A 115 -1.57 5.35 13.19
C LYS A 115 -2.84 5.37 12.33
N VAL A 116 -2.76 4.85 11.10
CA VAL A 116 -3.94 4.65 10.23
C VAL A 116 -4.94 3.69 10.89
N GLY A 117 -4.45 2.60 11.46
CA GLY A 117 -5.26 1.62 12.18
C GLY A 117 -6.04 2.22 13.34
N ALA A 118 -5.41 3.08 14.14
CA ALA A 118 -6.07 3.79 15.23
C ALA A 118 -7.20 4.70 14.73
N MET A 119 -7.03 5.37 13.57
CA MET A 119 -8.07 6.22 12.98
C MET A 119 -9.30 5.45 12.53
N ILE A 120 -9.16 4.17 12.21
CA ILE A 120 -10.24 3.33 11.65
C ILE A 120 -10.71 2.23 12.62
N ASP A 121 -10.33 2.34 13.89
CA ASP A 121 -10.68 1.38 14.95
C ASP A 121 -10.15 -0.06 14.70
N VAL A 122 -8.98 -0.16 14.03
CA VAL A 122 -8.25 -1.41 13.78
C VAL A 122 -6.80 -1.26 14.28
N PRO A 123 -6.59 -1.20 15.62
CA PRO A 123 -5.27 -0.90 16.22
C PRO A 123 -4.17 -1.93 15.88
N THR A 124 -4.57 -3.12 15.45
CA THR A 124 -3.66 -4.19 15.01
C THR A 124 -3.29 -4.12 13.53
N LEU A 125 -3.70 -3.07 12.81
CA LEU A 125 -3.41 -2.92 11.39
C LEU A 125 -1.90 -3.00 11.11
N HIS A 126 -1.53 -3.85 10.18
CA HIS A 126 -0.16 -4.10 9.77
C HIS A 126 0.01 -3.88 8.25
N PRO A 127 1.19 -3.53 7.72
CA PRO A 127 1.39 -3.34 6.28
C PRO A 127 0.90 -4.48 5.39
N HIS A 128 1.01 -5.73 5.85
CA HIS A 128 0.46 -6.88 5.12
C HIS A 128 -1.07 -6.87 4.97
N ASP A 129 -1.78 -6.20 5.88
CA ASP A 129 -3.25 -6.13 5.81
C ASP A 129 -3.73 -5.28 4.63
N PHE A 130 -2.97 -4.26 4.23
CA PHE A 130 -3.25 -3.52 2.98
C PHE A 130 -3.16 -4.44 1.77
N ARG A 131 -2.11 -5.27 1.71
CA ARG A 131 -1.92 -6.24 0.63
C ARG A 131 -3.04 -7.27 0.59
N HIS A 132 -3.41 -7.82 1.74
CA HIS A 132 -4.53 -8.75 1.85
C HIS A 132 -5.86 -8.09 1.49
N SER A 133 -6.13 -6.90 1.99
CA SER A 133 -7.36 -6.17 1.70
C SER A 133 -7.46 -5.79 0.23
N GLY A 134 -6.38 -5.30 -0.39
CA GLY A 134 -6.34 -4.98 -1.81
C GLY A 134 -6.66 -6.19 -2.68
N SER A 135 -6.01 -7.33 -2.42
CA SER A 135 -6.26 -8.56 -3.18
C SER A 135 -7.67 -9.12 -2.97
N GLN A 136 -8.24 -8.97 -1.77
CA GLN A 136 -9.64 -9.32 -1.50
C GLN A 136 -10.63 -8.43 -2.26
N LEU A 137 -10.38 -7.13 -2.31
CA LEU A 137 -11.22 -6.19 -3.06
C LEU A 137 -11.22 -6.51 -4.55
N LEU A 138 -10.06 -6.85 -5.13
CA LEU A 138 -9.98 -7.29 -6.52
C LEU A 138 -10.75 -8.59 -6.76
N LYS A 139 -10.61 -9.58 -5.87
CA LYS A 139 -11.39 -10.83 -5.93
C LYS A 139 -12.89 -10.56 -5.87
N LEU A 140 -13.35 -9.69 -4.97
CA LEU A 140 -14.76 -9.32 -4.83
C LEU A 140 -15.28 -8.57 -6.06
N ALA A 141 -14.42 -7.83 -6.75
CA ALA A 141 -14.70 -7.16 -8.02
C ALA A 141 -14.71 -8.13 -9.22
N GLY A 142 -14.40 -9.41 -9.02
CA GLY A 142 -14.40 -10.43 -10.07
C GLY A 142 -13.09 -10.55 -10.86
N CYS A 143 -12.00 -9.93 -10.39
CA CYS A 143 -10.69 -10.07 -11.03
C CYS A 143 -10.20 -11.52 -10.98
N PRO A 144 -9.73 -12.08 -12.11
CA PRO A 144 -9.17 -13.42 -12.15
C PRO A 144 -7.99 -13.61 -11.18
N ILE A 145 -7.88 -14.80 -10.60
CA ILE A 145 -6.84 -15.08 -9.60
C ILE A 145 -5.43 -15.02 -10.20
N GLU A 146 -5.33 -15.31 -11.48
CA GLU A 146 -4.11 -15.24 -12.27
C GLU A 146 -3.58 -13.80 -12.31
N GLU A 147 -4.44 -12.85 -12.65
CA GLU A 147 -4.12 -11.41 -12.69
C GLU A 147 -3.78 -10.87 -11.30
N ILE A 148 -4.54 -11.29 -10.26
CA ILE A 148 -4.23 -10.92 -8.88
C ILE A 148 -2.84 -11.46 -8.47
N SER A 149 -2.49 -12.68 -8.89
CA SER A 149 -1.19 -13.28 -8.59
C SER A 149 -0.04 -12.52 -9.25
N GLU A 150 -0.24 -12.07 -10.48
CA GLU A 150 0.71 -11.22 -11.21
C GLU A 150 0.92 -9.87 -10.52
N MET A 151 -0.16 -9.16 -10.20
CA MET A 151 -0.11 -7.88 -9.47
C MET A 151 0.54 -8.02 -8.08
N LEU A 152 0.42 -9.19 -7.45
CA LEU A 152 1.09 -9.51 -6.19
C LEU A 152 2.58 -9.84 -6.38
N ASN A 153 3.08 -9.93 -7.59
CA ASN A 153 4.44 -10.36 -7.90
C ASN A 153 4.81 -11.70 -7.21
N HIS A 154 3.84 -12.64 -7.15
CA HIS A 154 4.08 -13.98 -6.63
C HIS A 154 4.83 -14.81 -7.67
N GLU A 155 5.87 -15.54 -7.24
CA GLU A 155 6.61 -16.46 -8.11
C GLU A 155 5.77 -17.66 -8.56
N SER A 156 4.74 -17.99 -7.78
CA SER A 156 3.80 -19.08 -8.08
C SER A 156 2.37 -18.67 -7.76
N ILE A 157 1.47 -18.91 -8.70
CA ILE A 157 0.02 -18.75 -8.53
C ILE A 157 -0.53 -19.62 -7.38
N ASP A 158 0.15 -20.73 -7.06
CA ASP A 158 -0.25 -21.64 -5.98
C ASP A 158 -0.25 -20.94 -4.62
N THR A 159 0.62 -19.95 -4.42
CA THR A 159 0.65 -19.13 -3.20
C THR A 159 -0.65 -18.34 -3.06
N THR A 160 -1.10 -17.74 -4.14
CA THR A 160 -2.37 -16.97 -4.19
C THR A 160 -3.56 -17.92 -4.03
N LYS A 161 -3.59 -19.04 -4.76
CA LYS A 161 -4.66 -20.05 -4.64
C LYS A 161 -4.78 -20.63 -3.22
N LYS A 162 -3.66 -20.98 -2.58
CA LYS A 162 -3.65 -21.49 -1.19
C LYS A 162 -4.21 -20.48 -0.19
N PHE A 163 -3.91 -19.20 -0.37
CA PHE A 163 -4.44 -18.12 0.49
C PHE A 163 -5.97 -18.04 0.38
N TYR A 164 -6.51 -17.97 -0.84
CA TYR A 164 -7.95 -17.90 -1.05
C TYR A 164 -8.70 -19.16 -0.62
N LEU A 165 -8.14 -20.35 -0.88
CA LEU A 165 -8.73 -21.61 -0.41
C LEU A 165 -8.83 -21.70 1.12
N ARG A 166 -7.88 -21.12 1.86
CA ARG A 166 -7.95 -21.05 3.33
C ARG A 166 -9.10 -20.15 3.79
N GLN A 167 -9.28 -19.01 3.14
CA GLN A 167 -10.36 -18.07 3.48
C GLN A 167 -11.73 -18.63 3.13
N ASP A 168 -11.87 -19.28 1.97
CA ASP A 168 -13.11 -19.93 1.57
C ASP A 168 -13.50 -21.04 2.55
N LYS A 169 -12.54 -21.82 3.04
CA LYS A 169 -12.76 -22.84 4.09
C LYS A 169 -13.21 -22.23 5.42
N LYS A 170 -12.63 -21.10 5.83
CA LYS A 170 -13.04 -20.39 7.04
C LYS A 170 -14.46 -19.89 6.91
N LYS A 171 -14.79 -19.23 5.80
CA LYS A 171 -16.14 -18.74 5.49
C LYS A 171 -17.18 -19.87 5.44
N ILE A 172 -16.82 -21.01 4.86
CA ILE A 172 -17.70 -22.20 4.83
C ILE A 172 -17.96 -22.72 6.25
N ARG A 173 -16.95 -22.75 7.13
CA ARG A 173 -17.13 -23.12 8.54
C ARG A 173 -18.06 -22.15 9.26
N GLU A 174 -17.83 -20.86 9.15
CA GLU A 174 -18.67 -19.82 9.76
C GLU A 174 -20.13 -19.90 9.28
N ILE A 175 -20.34 -20.23 7.99
CA ILE A 175 -21.69 -20.47 7.44
C ILE A 175 -22.29 -21.75 8.05
N LYS A 176 -21.52 -22.84 8.12
CA LYS A 176 -22.01 -24.09 8.74
C LYS A 176 -22.36 -23.91 10.21
N ASP A 177 -21.53 -23.16 10.96
CA ASP A 177 -21.80 -22.89 12.37
C ASP A 177 -23.09 -22.03 12.58
N LYS A 178 -23.37 -21.11 11.63
CA LYS A 178 -24.62 -20.31 11.63
C LYS A 178 -25.86 -21.12 11.28
N PHE A 179 -25.73 -22.16 10.51
CA PHE A 179 -26.81 -22.99 9.98
C PHE A 179 -26.70 -24.44 10.40
N SER A 180 -26.04 -24.72 11.55
CA SER A 180 -26.01 -26.07 12.13
C SER A 180 -27.44 -26.46 12.59
N PHE A 181 -27.96 -27.48 11.95
CA PHE A 181 -29.21 -28.14 12.34
C PHE A 181 -28.89 -29.25 13.35
#